data_a08b07aab625bf8c3379c9539f61ddfd
#
_entry.id   a08b07aab625bf8c3379c9539f61ddfd
#
_cell.length_a   1.000
_cell.length_b   1.000
_cell.length_c   1.000
_cell.angle_alpha   90.00
_cell.angle_beta   90.00
_cell.angle_gamma   90.00
#
_symmetry.space_group_name_H-M   'P 1'
#
loop_
_entity.id
_entity.type
_entity.pdbx_description
1 polymer ?
#
loop_
_entity_poly.entity_id
_entity_poly.type
_entity_poly.pdbx_seq_one_letter_code
_entity_poly.pdbx_strand_id
1 'polypeptide(L)'
;GEDMIGLDDEEVWYADFINKKGVAAYPSFVGDMSFPGFYEAAQADQATCKQNLNTLLTALKNPPVKLDAPSTPMIYPKDKVELEVQNTLICHVTGFYPAPVKFYWTKNGENVTEGTSVNVPYPNKDGSYNQFSRLNFIPQL
;
A
#
# COMPACT_ATOMS: atom_id res chain seq x y z
N GLY A 1 -2.28 -10.29 5.50
CA GLY A 1 -1.12 -10.72 4.72
C GLY A 1 -1.03 -9.99 3.39
N GLU A 2 0.12 -10.05 2.80
CA GLU A 2 0.41 -9.43 1.51
C GLU A 2 1.23 -10.42 0.67
N ASP A 3 0.90 -10.52 -0.61
CA ASP A 3 1.64 -11.30 -1.58
C ASP A 3 1.76 -10.46 -2.85
N MET A 4 3.00 -10.19 -3.28
CA MET A 4 3.25 -9.24 -4.35
C MET A 4 4.48 -9.65 -5.17
N ILE A 5 4.48 -9.24 -6.45
CA ILE A 5 5.64 -9.32 -7.32
C ILE A 5 6.13 -7.92 -7.60
N GLY A 6 7.38 -7.65 -7.24
CA GLY A 6 8.08 -6.41 -7.54
C GLY A 6 9.26 -6.64 -8.48
N LEU A 7 9.58 -5.63 -9.28
CA LEU A 7 10.74 -5.59 -10.16
C LEU A 7 11.35 -4.20 -10.14
N ASP A 8 12.64 -4.10 -9.78
CA ASP A 8 13.38 -2.84 -9.72
C ASP A 8 12.67 -1.75 -8.88
N ASP A 9 12.18 -2.14 -7.69
CA ASP A 9 11.41 -1.29 -6.77
C ASP A 9 10.06 -0.82 -7.33
N GLU A 10 9.56 -1.44 -8.39
CA GLU A 10 8.23 -1.23 -8.93
C GLU A 10 7.33 -2.44 -8.70
N GLU A 11 6.06 -2.18 -8.41
CA GLU A 11 5.05 -3.21 -8.23
C GLU A 11 4.55 -3.71 -9.58
N VAL A 12 4.58 -5.04 -9.78
CA VAL A 12 4.12 -5.67 -11.02
C VAL A 12 2.74 -6.30 -10.82
N TRP A 13 2.56 -7.01 -9.72
CA TRP A 13 1.33 -7.73 -9.42
C TRP A 13 1.18 -7.89 -7.91
N TYR A 14 -0.04 -7.94 -7.41
CA TYR A 14 -0.32 -8.31 -6.02
C TYR A 14 -1.64 -9.05 -5.87
N ALA A 15 -1.77 -9.82 -4.80
CA ALA A 15 -3.00 -10.49 -4.42
C ALA A 15 -3.87 -9.56 -3.58
N ASP A 16 -5.07 -9.26 -4.06
CA ASP A 16 -6.11 -8.58 -3.30
C ASP A 16 -6.98 -9.63 -2.59
N PHE A 17 -6.62 -9.95 -1.36
CA PHE A 17 -7.32 -10.96 -0.57
C PHE A 17 -8.73 -10.53 -0.13
N ILE A 18 -9.01 -9.24 -0.14
CA ILE A 18 -10.34 -8.71 0.20
C ILE A 18 -11.30 -8.96 -0.95
N ASN A 19 -10.90 -8.56 -2.15
CA ASN A 19 -11.71 -8.73 -3.36
C ASN A 19 -11.50 -10.09 -4.05
N LYS A 20 -10.63 -10.94 -3.50
CA LYS A 20 -10.35 -12.32 -3.96
C LYS A 20 -9.91 -12.38 -5.42
N LYS A 21 -8.95 -11.55 -5.79
CA LYS A 21 -8.40 -11.48 -7.15
C LYS A 21 -6.94 -11.07 -7.17
N GLY A 22 -6.26 -11.38 -8.27
CA GLY A 22 -4.97 -10.78 -8.59
C GLY A 22 -5.15 -9.41 -9.24
N VAL A 23 -4.23 -8.49 -8.95
CA VAL A 23 -4.23 -7.14 -9.51
C VAL A 23 -2.90 -6.90 -10.22
N ALA A 24 -2.95 -6.59 -11.51
CA ALA A 24 -1.80 -6.11 -12.26
C ALA A 24 -1.56 -4.63 -11.91
N ALA A 25 -0.33 -4.31 -11.48
CA ALA A 25 0.02 -2.99 -10.98
C ALA A 25 1.06 -2.26 -11.86
N TYR A 26 1.49 -2.87 -12.95
CA TYR A 26 2.42 -2.28 -13.91
C TYR A 26 1.76 -1.15 -14.72
N PRO A 27 2.55 -0.18 -15.27
CA PRO A 27 2.02 0.87 -16.11
C PRO A 27 1.33 0.35 -17.38
N SER A 28 0.30 1.05 -17.84
CA SER A 28 -0.53 0.64 -19.00
C SER A 28 0.26 0.48 -20.31
N PHE A 29 1.39 1.16 -20.47
CA PHE A 29 2.22 1.02 -21.67
C PHE A 29 2.92 -0.34 -21.80
N VAL A 30 3.01 -1.11 -20.72
CA VAL A 30 3.59 -2.47 -20.72
C VAL A 30 2.74 -3.44 -21.54
N GLY A 31 1.46 -3.15 -21.70
CA GLY A 31 0.50 -4.03 -22.35
C GLY A 31 -0.08 -5.07 -21.38
N ASP A 32 -0.92 -5.95 -21.90
CA ASP A 32 -1.59 -6.94 -21.09
C ASP A 32 -0.67 -8.14 -20.81
N MET A 33 -0.41 -8.40 -19.55
CA MET A 33 0.22 -9.62 -19.07
C MET A 33 -0.79 -10.47 -18.31
N SER A 34 -0.68 -11.79 -18.48
CA SER A 34 -1.54 -12.74 -17.77
C SER A 34 -0.75 -13.45 -16.67
N PHE A 35 -1.38 -13.61 -15.51
CA PHE A 35 -0.81 -14.29 -14.35
C PHE A 35 -1.73 -15.46 -13.91
N PRO A 36 -1.95 -16.48 -14.78
CA PRO A 36 -2.85 -17.57 -14.46
C PRO A 36 -2.33 -18.38 -13.26
N GLY A 37 -3.24 -18.67 -12.31
CA GLY A 37 -2.92 -19.44 -11.11
C GLY A 37 -2.16 -18.68 -10.02
N PHE A 38 -1.80 -17.41 -10.23
CA PHE A 38 -1.04 -16.64 -9.23
C PHE A 38 -1.86 -16.30 -7.99
N TYR A 39 -3.14 -16.01 -8.15
CA TYR A 39 -3.99 -15.74 -6.99
C TYR A 39 -4.19 -16.99 -6.13
N GLU A 40 -4.39 -18.15 -6.72
CA GLU A 40 -4.51 -19.43 -6.02
C GLU A 40 -3.20 -19.79 -5.30
N ALA A 41 -2.06 -19.55 -5.93
CA ALA A 41 -0.75 -19.70 -5.30
C ALA A 41 -0.61 -18.74 -4.09
N ALA A 42 -0.97 -17.48 -4.24
CA ALA A 42 -0.93 -16.48 -3.18
C ALA A 42 -1.81 -16.87 -1.97
N GLN A 43 -2.95 -17.51 -2.20
CA GLN A 43 -3.78 -18.04 -1.11
C GLN A 43 -3.06 -19.15 -0.33
N ALA A 44 -2.36 -20.05 -1.03
CA ALA A 44 -1.57 -21.12 -0.40
C ALA A 44 -0.38 -20.52 0.38
N ASP A 45 0.30 -19.53 -0.20
CA ASP A 45 1.42 -18.83 0.43
C ASP A 45 0.99 -18.07 1.68
N GLN A 46 -0.19 -17.44 1.67
CA GLN A 46 -0.76 -16.79 2.85
C GLN A 46 -1.02 -17.80 3.98
N ALA A 47 -1.54 -18.98 3.67
CA ALA A 47 -1.76 -20.03 4.66
C ALA A 47 -0.44 -20.53 5.26
N THR A 48 0.57 -20.74 4.41
CA THR A 48 1.93 -21.12 4.82
C THR A 48 2.56 -20.03 5.69
N CYS A 49 2.45 -18.78 5.32
CA CYS A 49 2.96 -17.65 6.09
C CYS A 49 2.34 -17.61 7.51
N LYS A 50 1.03 -17.80 7.62
CA LYS A 50 0.33 -17.87 8.93
C LYS A 50 0.83 -19.04 9.78
N GLN A 51 1.04 -20.21 9.19
CA GLN A 51 1.59 -21.37 9.89
C GLN A 51 3.02 -21.10 10.36
N ASN A 52 3.86 -20.53 9.51
CA ASN A 52 5.24 -20.19 9.84
C ASN A 52 5.30 -19.15 10.97
N LEU A 53 4.43 -18.14 10.94
CA LEU A 53 4.32 -17.14 12.01
C LEU A 53 4.02 -17.82 13.36
N ASN A 54 3.06 -18.72 13.43
CA ASN A 54 2.72 -19.44 14.66
C ASN A 54 3.89 -20.30 15.16
N THR A 55 4.60 -20.95 14.26
CA THR A 55 5.79 -21.76 14.59
C THR A 55 6.89 -20.89 15.18
N LEU A 56 7.17 -19.73 14.55
CA LEU A 56 8.21 -18.80 15.01
C LEU A 56 7.84 -18.12 16.33
N LEU A 57 6.58 -17.74 16.53
CA LEU A 57 6.12 -17.18 17.80
C LEU A 57 6.32 -18.17 18.94
N THR A 58 6.06 -19.45 18.71
CA THR A 58 6.28 -20.51 19.70
C THR A 58 7.77 -20.75 19.95
N ALA A 59 8.56 -20.88 18.88
CA ALA A 59 10.00 -21.17 18.97
C ALA A 59 10.79 -20.03 19.65
N LEU A 60 10.42 -18.80 19.40
CA LEU A 60 11.05 -17.59 19.95
C LEU A 60 10.39 -17.11 21.26
N LYS A 61 9.42 -17.84 21.80
CA LYS A 61 8.70 -17.51 23.02
C LYS A 61 8.06 -16.13 23.01
N ASN A 62 7.25 -15.87 21.99
CA ASN A 62 6.58 -14.57 21.76
C ASN A 62 7.56 -13.38 21.82
N PRO A 63 8.44 -13.24 20.83
CA PRO A 63 9.44 -12.17 20.81
C PRO A 63 8.76 -10.81 20.76
N PRO A 64 9.46 -9.73 21.20
CA PRO A 64 8.92 -8.39 21.10
C PRO A 64 8.65 -8.02 19.64
N VAL A 65 7.56 -7.28 19.41
CA VAL A 65 7.19 -6.79 18.07
C VAL A 65 8.15 -5.68 17.67
N LYS A 66 8.71 -5.79 16.45
CA LYS A 66 9.47 -4.70 15.84
C LYS A 66 8.49 -3.60 15.43
N LEU A 67 8.77 -2.36 15.85
CA LEU A 67 7.98 -1.18 15.52
C LEU A 67 8.91 -0.10 14.99
N ASP A 68 8.79 0.25 13.72
CA ASP A 68 9.46 1.39 13.11
C ASP A 68 8.42 2.44 12.75
N ALA A 69 8.52 3.60 13.36
CA ALA A 69 7.59 4.70 13.10
C ALA A 69 7.74 5.21 11.67
N PRO A 70 6.65 5.62 11.02
CA PRO A 70 6.73 6.21 9.69
C PRO A 70 7.48 7.55 9.71
N SER A 71 8.10 7.89 8.57
CA SER A 71 8.66 9.22 8.33
C SER A 71 7.59 10.30 8.48
N THR A 72 8.01 11.55 8.62
CA THR A 72 7.08 12.69 8.51
C THR A 72 6.34 12.61 7.17
N PRO A 73 5.00 12.63 7.17
CA PRO A 73 4.23 12.57 5.93
C PRO A 73 4.57 13.73 5.00
N MET A 74 4.75 13.43 3.72
CA MET A 74 4.90 14.44 2.68
C MET A 74 3.59 14.55 1.90
N ILE A 75 3.05 15.76 1.82
CA ILE A 75 1.82 16.06 1.09
C ILE A 75 2.16 16.98 -0.07
N TYR A 76 1.74 16.58 -1.27
CA TYR A 76 1.97 17.35 -2.49
C TYR A 76 0.86 17.09 -3.50
N PRO A 77 0.57 18.08 -4.38
CA PRO A 77 -0.38 17.88 -5.49
C PRO A 77 0.26 17.02 -6.58
N LYS A 78 -0.57 16.22 -7.24
CA LYS A 78 -0.16 15.43 -8.40
C LYS A 78 0.22 16.30 -9.60
N ASP A 79 -0.60 17.29 -9.88
CA ASP A 79 -0.44 18.20 -11.00
C ASP A 79 -0.31 19.64 -10.52
N LYS A 80 0.09 20.57 -11.40
CA LYS A 80 0.11 22.00 -11.10
C LYS A 80 -1.27 22.45 -10.60
N VAL A 81 -1.26 23.17 -9.48
CA VAL A 81 -2.50 23.65 -8.87
C VAL A 81 -3.07 24.81 -9.68
N GLU A 82 -4.31 24.66 -10.14
CA GLU A 82 -5.11 25.68 -10.79
C GLU A 82 -6.47 25.75 -10.10
N LEU A 83 -6.96 26.97 -9.83
CA LEU A 83 -8.25 27.15 -9.16
C LEU A 83 -9.38 26.57 -10.00
N GLU A 84 -10.34 25.93 -9.31
CA GLU A 84 -11.52 25.29 -9.90
C GLU A 84 -11.20 24.11 -10.86
N VAL A 85 -9.95 23.70 -10.99
CA VAL A 85 -9.53 22.53 -11.76
C VAL A 85 -9.29 21.35 -10.84
N GLN A 86 -9.91 20.21 -11.15
CA GLN A 86 -9.72 18.99 -10.38
C GLN A 86 -8.25 18.56 -10.33
N ASN A 87 -7.79 18.21 -9.16
CA ASN A 87 -6.44 17.72 -8.88
C ASN A 87 -6.48 16.60 -7.85
N THR A 88 -5.33 16.05 -7.50
CA THR A 88 -5.19 15.01 -6.48
C THR A 88 -4.07 15.42 -5.53
N LEU A 89 -4.35 15.40 -4.23
CA LEU A 89 -3.31 15.43 -3.20
C LEU A 89 -2.79 14.03 -2.95
N ILE A 90 -1.48 13.92 -2.78
CA ILE A 90 -0.78 12.69 -2.44
C ILE A 90 -0.15 12.87 -1.06
N CYS A 91 -0.43 11.95 -0.15
CA CYS A 91 0.24 11.85 1.14
C CYS A 91 1.12 10.62 1.12
N HIS A 92 2.44 10.80 1.26
CA HIS A 92 3.43 9.74 1.17
C HIS A 92 4.16 9.58 2.50
N VAL A 93 4.24 8.35 2.99
CA VAL A 93 4.99 7.95 4.19
C VAL A 93 5.90 6.78 3.87
N THR A 94 7.07 6.75 4.49
CA THR A 94 8.13 5.76 4.21
C THR A 94 8.76 5.22 5.49
N GLY A 95 9.43 4.08 5.38
CA GLY A 95 10.31 3.56 6.40
C GLY A 95 9.62 3.03 7.64
N PHE A 96 8.37 2.61 7.58
CA PHE A 96 7.61 2.10 8.72
C PHE A 96 7.51 0.57 8.74
N TYR A 97 7.31 0.03 9.93
CA TYR A 97 7.01 -1.38 10.16
C TYR A 97 6.22 -1.54 11.47
N PRO A 98 5.19 -2.42 11.53
CA PRO A 98 4.64 -3.21 10.43
C PRO A 98 3.75 -2.37 9.50
N ALA A 99 3.48 -2.92 8.33
CA ALA A 99 2.42 -2.42 7.45
C ALA A 99 1.04 -2.96 7.90
N PRO A 100 -0.08 -2.30 7.53
CA PRO A 100 -0.18 -0.99 6.87
C PRO A 100 -0.20 0.19 7.87
N VAL A 101 -0.13 1.41 7.35
CA VAL A 101 -0.50 2.63 8.09
C VAL A 101 -1.91 3.06 7.73
N LYS A 102 -2.58 3.75 8.64
CA LYS A 102 -3.92 4.33 8.39
C LYS A 102 -3.78 5.79 8.02
N PHE A 103 -4.54 6.22 7.02
CA PHE A 103 -4.60 7.60 6.56
C PHE A 103 -5.97 8.20 6.87
N TYR A 104 -5.95 9.40 7.40
CA TYR A 104 -7.15 10.20 7.66
C TYR A 104 -6.96 11.56 7.01
N TRP A 105 -7.92 11.96 6.19
CA TRP A 105 -7.91 13.26 5.53
C TRP A 105 -8.87 14.20 6.21
N THR A 106 -8.43 15.43 6.38
CA THR A 106 -9.29 16.52 6.85
C THR A 106 -9.19 17.70 5.89
N LYS A 107 -10.31 18.39 5.68
CA LYS A 107 -10.38 19.66 4.94
C LYS A 107 -11.02 20.70 5.85
N ASN A 108 -10.29 21.80 6.15
CA ASN A 108 -10.75 22.85 7.07
C ASN A 108 -11.21 22.30 8.43
N GLY A 109 -10.54 21.24 8.93
CA GLY A 109 -10.85 20.60 10.21
C GLY A 109 -11.95 19.53 10.18
N GLU A 110 -12.60 19.32 9.04
CA GLU A 110 -13.63 18.30 8.88
C GLU A 110 -13.06 17.04 8.21
N ASN A 111 -13.52 15.86 8.64
CA ASN A 111 -13.10 14.59 8.05
C ASN A 111 -13.61 14.46 6.62
N VAL A 112 -12.73 14.00 5.73
CA VAL A 112 -13.05 13.72 4.33
C VAL A 112 -12.83 12.25 4.06
N THR A 113 -13.85 11.57 3.54
CA THR A 113 -13.80 10.15 3.17
C THR A 113 -14.07 9.93 1.67
N GLU A 114 -14.88 10.79 1.05
CA GLU A 114 -15.11 10.74 -0.40
C GLU A 114 -13.87 11.14 -1.19
N GLY A 115 -13.64 10.47 -2.31
CA GLY A 115 -12.51 10.75 -3.20
C GLY A 115 -11.15 10.37 -2.63
N THR A 116 -11.10 9.57 -1.56
CA THR A 116 -9.87 9.05 -0.97
C THR A 116 -9.57 7.65 -1.47
N SER A 117 -8.28 7.34 -1.62
CA SER A 117 -7.78 5.99 -1.91
C SER A 117 -6.45 5.77 -1.21
N VAL A 118 -6.11 4.49 -1.01
CA VAL A 118 -4.84 4.07 -0.40
C VAL A 118 -4.27 2.96 -1.29
N ASN A 119 -2.96 3.02 -1.58
CA ASN A 119 -2.30 1.92 -2.25
C ASN A 119 -1.97 0.79 -1.27
N VAL A 120 -1.58 -0.38 -1.80
CA VAL A 120 -0.99 -1.43 -0.98
C VAL A 120 0.41 -1.00 -0.51
N PRO A 121 0.83 -1.34 0.74
CA PRO A 121 2.17 -1.05 1.20
C PRO A 121 3.21 -1.73 0.31
N TYR A 122 4.28 -1.00 -0.04
CA TYR A 122 5.39 -1.53 -0.83
C TYR A 122 6.61 -1.79 0.06
N PRO A 123 7.19 -3.00 0.04
CA PRO A 123 8.33 -3.35 0.88
C PRO A 123 9.63 -2.74 0.36
N ASN A 124 10.45 -2.20 1.27
CA ASN A 124 11.82 -1.76 1.02
C ASN A 124 12.81 -2.92 1.22
N LYS A 125 14.04 -2.75 0.73
CA LYS A 125 15.12 -3.75 0.89
C LYS A 125 15.49 -4.03 2.33
N ASP A 126 15.28 -3.06 3.23
CA ASP A 126 15.56 -3.18 4.66
C ASP A 126 14.43 -3.83 5.48
N GLY A 127 13.32 -4.20 4.82
CA GLY A 127 12.14 -4.80 5.45
C GLY A 127 11.12 -3.78 5.98
N SER A 128 11.38 -2.48 5.89
CA SER A 128 10.38 -1.45 6.11
C SER A 128 9.46 -1.30 4.89
N TYR A 129 8.43 -0.46 5.02
CA TYR A 129 7.43 -0.26 3.98
C TYR A 129 7.25 1.22 3.62
N ASN A 130 6.77 1.43 2.40
CA ASN A 130 6.26 2.71 1.91
C ASN A 130 4.78 2.57 1.59
N GLN A 131 4.03 3.63 1.79
CA GLN A 131 2.62 3.68 1.43
C GLN A 131 2.21 5.11 1.14
N PHE A 132 1.21 5.28 0.31
CA PHE A 132 0.64 6.60 0.05
C PHE A 132 -0.89 6.54 -0.03
N SER A 133 -1.50 7.67 0.26
CA SER A 133 -2.93 7.91 0.09
C SER A 133 -3.13 9.08 -0.87
N ARG A 134 -4.24 9.05 -1.59
CA ARG A 134 -4.67 10.10 -2.50
C ARG A 134 -6.01 10.67 -2.06
N LEU A 135 -6.16 11.96 -2.28
CA LEU A 135 -7.43 12.67 -2.13
C LEU A 135 -7.69 13.48 -3.37
N ASN A 136 -8.80 13.20 -4.05
CA ASN A 136 -9.28 14.04 -5.14
C ASN A 136 -9.88 15.33 -4.56
N PHE A 137 -9.53 16.47 -5.11
CA PHE A 137 -10.02 17.77 -4.65
C PHE A 137 -10.09 18.78 -5.80
N ILE A 138 -10.88 19.80 -5.59
CA ILE A 138 -10.95 20.99 -6.48
C ILE A 138 -10.44 22.16 -5.66
N PRO A 139 -9.29 22.77 -6.02
CA PRO A 139 -8.76 23.94 -5.33
C PRO A 139 -9.74 25.12 -5.41
N GLN A 140 -9.99 25.75 -4.26
CA GLN A 140 -10.84 26.95 -4.14
C GLN A 140 -10.10 28.00 -3.31
N LEU A 141 -10.49 29.27 -3.47
CA LEU A 141 -9.98 30.39 -2.64
C LEU A 141 -10.54 30.32 -1.22
#